data_f44311bbb1dbacc5cb9b7dbc3db024fe
#
_entry.id   f44311bbb1dbacc5cb9b7dbc3db024fe
#
_cell.length_a   1.000
_cell.length_b   1.000
_cell.length_c   1.000
_cell.angle_alpha   90.00
_cell.angle_beta   90.00
_cell.angle_gamma   90.00
#
_symmetry.space_group_name_H-M   'P 1'
#
loop_
_entity.id
_entity.type
_entity.pdbx_description
1 polymer ?
#
loop_
_entity_poly.entity_id
_entity_poly.type
_entity_poly.pdbx_seq_one_letter_code
_entity_poly.pdbx_strand_id
1 'polypeptide(L)'
;MLFRSNAPIARMEGSVITREVNFGTGESAITHYERLAAGKEYSLAELHLETGRTHQIRVHMKYIGHPLPGDYLYNPDYRRINRQPLHSYQLEFTHPITGKVMLFTAPLPIDFISAFYSNSLK
;
A
#
# COMPACT_ATOMS: atom_id res chain seq x y z
N MET A 1 -1.89 -15.40 -7.21
CA MET A 1 -2.55 -14.71 -8.33
C MET A 1 -2.23 -13.23 -8.26
N LEU A 2 -1.85 -12.65 -9.38
CA LEU A 2 -1.51 -11.24 -9.50
C LEU A 2 -2.74 -10.43 -9.90
N PHE A 3 -3.04 -9.38 -9.16
CA PHE A 3 -4.15 -8.47 -9.41
C PHE A 3 -3.63 -7.09 -9.80
N ARG A 4 -4.51 -6.28 -10.39
CA ARG A 4 -4.19 -4.92 -10.78
C ARG A 4 -5.34 -3.98 -10.42
N SER A 5 -5.01 -2.86 -9.77
CA SER A 5 -5.93 -1.75 -9.56
C SER A 5 -5.52 -0.62 -10.51
N ASN A 6 -6.39 -0.32 -11.47
CA ASN A 6 -6.18 0.75 -12.46
C ASN A 6 -7.31 1.75 -12.28
N ALA A 7 -7.10 2.73 -11.41
CA ALA A 7 -8.12 3.72 -11.06
C ALA A 7 -7.45 5.08 -10.84
N PRO A 8 -7.87 6.11 -11.57
CA PRO A 8 -7.25 7.44 -11.47
C PRO A 8 -7.50 8.07 -10.10
N ILE A 9 -6.50 8.80 -9.63
CA ILE A 9 -6.49 9.38 -8.28
C ILE A 9 -6.46 10.90 -8.38
N ALA A 10 -7.34 11.56 -7.62
CA ALA A 10 -7.40 13.00 -7.49
C ALA A 10 -7.42 13.41 -6.03
N ARG A 11 -7.11 14.69 -5.78
CA ARG A 11 -7.31 15.27 -4.46
C ARG A 11 -8.81 15.36 -4.18
N MET A 12 -9.21 14.95 -2.98
CA MET A 12 -10.60 15.06 -2.54
C MET A 12 -10.99 16.54 -2.39
N GLU A 13 -12.13 16.92 -2.92
CA GLU A 13 -12.64 18.28 -2.81
C GLU A 13 -12.80 18.67 -1.34
N GLY A 14 -12.34 19.88 -1.00
CA GLY A 14 -12.37 20.36 0.37
C GLY A 14 -11.25 19.85 1.26
N SER A 15 -10.35 19.03 0.76
CA SER A 15 -9.18 18.53 1.51
C SER A 15 -7.89 18.89 0.82
N VAL A 16 -6.85 19.19 1.60
CA VAL A 16 -5.51 19.46 1.11
C VAL A 16 -4.70 18.16 0.95
N ILE A 17 -4.97 17.18 1.80
CA ILE A 17 -4.16 15.96 1.89
C ILE A 17 -4.87 14.70 1.41
N THR A 18 -6.21 14.60 1.56
CA THR A 18 -6.95 13.38 1.23
C THR A 18 -7.11 13.21 -0.27
N ARG A 19 -6.94 11.99 -0.74
CA ARG A 19 -7.07 11.60 -2.14
C ARG A 19 -8.24 10.64 -2.32
N GLU A 20 -8.75 10.55 -3.54
CA GLU A 20 -9.85 9.65 -3.88
C GLU A 20 -9.70 9.15 -5.32
N VAL A 21 -10.38 8.05 -5.63
CA VAL A 21 -10.54 7.62 -7.02
C VAL A 21 -11.54 8.54 -7.70
N ASN A 22 -11.14 9.13 -8.83
CA ASN A 22 -12.00 10.03 -9.60
C ASN A 22 -11.69 9.86 -11.09
N PHE A 23 -12.60 9.23 -11.81
CA PHE A 23 -12.43 8.98 -13.24
C PHE A 23 -12.57 10.23 -14.11
N GLY A 24 -13.12 11.32 -13.56
CA GLY A 24 -13.29 12.58 -14.28
C GLY A 24 -12.05 13.48 -14.24
N THR A 25 -11.42 13.60 -13.08
CA THR A 25 -10.32 14.55 -12.86
C THR A 25 -9.02 13.90 -12.36
N GLY A 26 -9.03 12.59 -12.10
CA GLY A 26 -7.89 11.90 -11.53
C GLY A 26 -6.74 11.72 -12.51
N GLU A 27 -5.53 11.62 -11.97
CA GLU A 27 -4.35 11.24 -12.72
C GLU A 27 -4.26 9.72 -12.78
N SER A 28 -3.84 9.19 -13.91
CA SER A 28 -3.66 7.75 -14.10
C SER A 28 -2.82 7.14 -12.99
N ALA A 29 -3.31 6.06 -12.41
CA ALA A 29 -2.63 5.36 -11.32
C ALA A 29 -2.86 3.86 -11.41
N ILE A 30 -1.79 3.08 -11.41
CA ILE A 30 -1.83 1.63 -11.56
C ILE A 30 -1.00 0.98 -10.46
N THR A 31 -1.63 0.09 -9.70
CA THR A 31 -1.00 -0.71 -8.65
C THR A 31 -1.20 -2.20 -8.96
N HIS A 32 -0.12 -2.95 -9.06
CA HIS A 32 -0.18 -4.41 -9.11
C HIS A 32 -0.02 -4.95 -7.70
N TYR A 33 -0.77 -5.98 -7.36
CA TYR A 33 -0.67 -6.58 -6.03
C TYR A 33 -0.88 -8.08 -6.07
N GLU A 34 -0.24 -8.77 -5.13
CA GLU A 34 -0.34 -10.20 -4.94
C GLU A 34 -0.46 -10.50 -3.45
N ARG A 35 -1.45 -11.30 -3.07
CA ARG A 35 -1.58 -11.75 -1.70
C ARG A 35 -0.57 -12.86 -1.44
N LEU A 36 0.40 -12.62 -0.56
CA LEU A 36 1.43 -13.58 -0.20
C LEU A 36 0.95 -14.56 0.87
N ALA A 37 0.16 -14.09 1.81
CA ALA A 37 -0.34 -14.92 2.92
C ALA A 37 -1.66 -14.36 3.42
N ALA A 38 -2.54 -15.27 3.88
CA ALA A 38 -3.83 -14.91 4.45
C ALA A 38 -3.88 -15.31 5.92
N GLY A 39 -4.15 -14.34 6.78
CA GLY A 39 -4.43 -14.56 8.19
C GLY A 39 -5.94 -14.57 8.44
N LYS A 40 -6.35 -14.65 9.69
CA LYS A 40 -7.76 -14.62 10.09
C LYS A 40 -8.44 -13.31 9.75
N GLU A 41 -7.79 -12.20 10.03
CA GLU A 41 -8.35 -10.87 9.89
C GLU A 41 -7.65 -10.06 8.81
N TYR A 42 -6.34 -10.24 8.68
CA TYR A 42 -5.51 -9.52 7.71
C TYR A 42 -4.82 -10.45 6.75
N SER A 43 -4.49 -9.92 5.58
CA SER A 43 -3.63 -10.58 4.61
C SER A 43 -2.35 -9.78 4.44
N LEU A 44 -1.29 -10.47 4.07
CA LEU A 44 -0.03 -9.83 3.66
C LEU A 44 0.01 -9.77 2.14
N ALA A 45 0.22 -8.59 1.60
CA ALA A 45 0.27 -8.38 0.16
C ALA A 45 1.59 -7.73 -0.25
N GLU A 46 2.07 -8.12 -1.41
CA GLU A 46 3.19 -7.47 -2.09
C GLU A 46 2.63 -6.59 -3.21
N LEU A 47 3.14 -5.37 -3.33
CA LEU A 47 2.66 -4.40 -4.30
C LEU A 47 3.78 -3.93 -5.21
N HIS A 48 3.47 -3.78 -6.49
CA HIS A 48 4.36 -3.22 -7.51
C HIS A 48 3.65 -2.06 -8.19
N LEU A 49 4.25 -0.88 -8.16
CA LEU A 49 3.64 0.34 -8.67
C LEU A 49 4.15 0.65 -10.09
N GLU A 50 3.24 0.94 -11.02
CA GLU A 50 3.60 1.54 -12.31
C GLU A 50 3.64 3.06 -12.21
N THR A 51 2.87 3.64 -11.28
CA THR A 51 2.82 5.07 -11.00
C THR A 51 3.01 5.28 -9.51
N GLY A 52 3.34 6.51 -9.09
CA GLY A 52 3.55 6.84 -7.69
C GLY A 52 2.74 8.06 -7.25
N ARG A 53 1.43 8.03 -7.43
CA ARG A 53 0.57 9.15 -7.03
C ARG A 53 0.48 9.23 -5.51
N THR A 54 0.22 10.44 -5.01
CA THR A 54 0.06 10.67 -3.57
C THR A 54 -0.99 9.73 -2.96
N HIS A 55 -0.62 9.04 -1.91
CA HIS A 55 -1.47 8.06 -1.20
C HIS A 55 -1.97 6.90 -2.08
N GLN A 56 -1.30 6.61 -3.20
CA GLN A 56 -1.81 5.67 -4.20
C GLN A 56 -2.20 4.31 -3.61
N ILE A 57 -1.33 3.65 -2.87
CA ILE A 57 -1.61 2.33 -2.30
C ILE A 57 -2.78 2.42 -1.33
N ARG A 58 -2.78 3.42 -0.46
CA ARG A 58 -3.82 3.64 0.55
C ARG A 58 -5.20 3.82 -0.09
N VAL A 59 -5.26 4.64 -1.14
CA VAL A 59 -6.51 4.92 -1.88
C VAL A 59 -6.95 3.69 -2.69
N HIS A 60 -6.05 3.04 -3.39
CA HIS A 60 -6.38 1.86 -4.19
C HIS A 60 -6.86 0.70 -3.32
N MET A 61 -6.23 0.46 -2.17
CA MET A 61 -6.67 -0.60 -1.26
C MET A 61 -8.06 -0.31 -0.69
N LYS A 62 -8.36 0.93 -0.34
CA LYS A 62 -9.70 1.32 0.08
C LYS A 62 -10.71 1.13 -1.05
N TYR A 63 -10.35 1.51 -2.27
CA TYR A 63 -11.22 1.42 -3.44
C TYR A 63 -11.66 -0.02 -3.73
N ILE A 64 -10.76 -0.98 -3.56
CA ILE A 64 -11.08 -2.40 -3.76
C ILE A 64 -11.73 -3.06 -2.54
N GLY A 65 -12.02 -2.29 -1.48
CA GLY A 65 -12.71 -2.78 -0.29
C GLY A 65 -11.80 -3.36 0.79
N HIS A 66 -10.48 -3.13 0.70
CA HIS A 66 -9.50 -3.63 1.66
C HIS A 66 -8.60 -2.52 2.17
N PRO A 67 -9.16 -1.49 2.86
CA PRO A 67 -8.34 -0.39 3.36
C PRO A 67 -7.34 -0.88 4.39
N LEU A 68 -6.16 -0.24 4.42
CA LEU A 68 -5.11 -0.60 5.35
C LEU A 68 -5.52 -0.26 6.78
N PRO A 69 -5.42 -1.18 7.74
CA PRO A 69 -5.73 -0.85 9.14
C PRO A 69 -4.72 0.14 9.69
N GLY A 70 -5.13 0.96 10.66
CA GLY A 70 -4.25 1.94 11.29
C GLY A 70 -3.96 3.17 10.44
N ASP A 71 -4.62 3.30 9.29
CA ASP A 71 -4.48 4.46 8.42
C ASP A 71 -5.42 5.57 8.90
N TYR A 72 -4.86 6.67 9.41
CA TYR A 72 -5.64 7.72 10.06
C TYR A 72 -6.61 8.44 9.11
N LEU A 73 -6.35 8.43 7.80
CA LEU A 73 -7.22 9.10 6.81
C LEU A 73 -8.26 8.18 6.19
N TYR A 74 -7.89 6.94 5.92
CA TYR A 74 -8.72 6.04 5.10
C TYR A 74 -9.30 4.87 5.88
N ASN A 75 -8.73 4.51 7.03
CA ASN A 75 -9.25 3.46 7.90
C ASN A 75 -8.62 3.54 9.29
N PRO A 76 -9.17 4.38 10.18
CA PRO A 76 -8.60 4.58 11.53
C PRO A 76 -8.94 3.45 12.49
N ASP A 77 -8.66 2.23 12.09
CA ASP A 77 -8.81 1.04 12.92
C ASP A 77 -7.45 0.69 13.56
N TYR A 78 -7.28 1.06 14.82
CA TYR A 78 -6.02 0.92 15.54
C TYR A 78 -5.95 -0.31 16.44
N ARG A 79 -6.85 -1.27 16.26
CA ARG A 79 -6.91 -2.45 17.13
C ARG A 79 -5.65 -3.32 17.09
N ARG A 80 -4.98 -3.38 15.96
CA ARG A 80 -3.83 -4.27 15.75
C ARG A 80 -2.54 -3.54 15.43
N ILE A 81 -2.64 -2.38 14.78
CA ILE A 81 -1.49 -1.58 14.38
C ILE A 81 -1.87 -0.10 14.45
N ASN A 82 -0.96 0.74 14.87
CA ASN A 82 -1.21 2.17 15.13
C ASN A 82 -0.71 3.11 14.03
N ARG A 83 -0.39 2.58 12.87
CA ARG A 83 0.02 3.33 11.68
C ARG A 83 -0.41 2.58 10.44
N GLN A 84 -0.41 3.26 9.27
CA GLN A 84 -0.63 2.52 8.05
C GLN A 84 0.48 1.48 7.85
N PRO A 85 0.12 0.21 7.65
CA PRO A 85 1.10 -0.87 7.54
C PRO A 85 1.65 -0.97 6.12
N LEU A 86 2.42 0.04 5.73
CA LEU A 86 3.15 0.08 4.47
C LEU A 86 4.65 0.05 4.73
N HIS A 87 5.34 -0.75 3.94
CA HIS A 87 6.78 -0.92 4.05
C HIS A 87 7.39 -1.08 2.67
N SER A 88 8.42 -0.28 2.39
CA SER A 88 9.22 -0.47 1.18
C SER A 88 10.21 -1.61 1.42
N TYR A 89 9.82 -2.80 1.00
CA TYR A 89 10.61 -4.02 1.22
C TYR A 89 11.84 -4.06 0.33
N GLN A 90 11.68 -3.68 -0.93
CA GLN A 90 12.71 -3.78 -1.93
C GLN A 90 12.72 -2.56 -2.82
N LEU A 91 13.91 -2.04 -3.13
CA LEU A 91 14.11 -0.92 -4.03
C LEU A 91 15.19 -1.31 -5.04
N GLU A 92 14.84 -1.23 -6.32
CA GLU A 92 15.76 -1.46 -7.43
C GLU A 92 15.80 -0.23 -8.31
N PHE A 93 17.01 0.22 -8.64
CA PHE A 93 17.19 1.36 -9.54
C PHE A 93 18.57 1.30 -10.20
N THR A 94 18.71 2.01 -11.32
CA THR A 94 19.99 2.18 -12.01
C THR A 94 20.71 3.38 -11.43
N HIS A 95 21.94 3.17 -10.96
CA HIS A 95 22.74 4.25 -10.39
C HIS A 95 23.01 5.31 -11.46
N PRO A 96 22.71 6.60 -11.21
CA PRO A 96 22.77 7.64 -12.23
C PRO A 96 24.19 7.96 -12.75
N ILE A 97 25.23 7.63 -11.98
CA ILE A 97 26.61 7.88 -12.37
C ILE A 97 27.27 6.63 -12.93
N THR A 98 27.18 5.49 -12.22
CA THR A 98 27.88 4.25 -12.59
C THR A 98 27.13 3.40 -13.61
N GLY A 99 25.82 3.59 -13.77
CA GLY A 99 24.97 2.79 -14.62
C GLY A 99 24.71 1.38 -14.09
N LYS A 100 25.15 1.08 -12.87
CA LYS A 100 24.93 -0.23 -12.26
C LYS A 100 23.50 -0.34 -11.70
N VAL A 101 22.89 -1.52 -11.84
CA VAL A 101 21.63 -1.82 -11.18
C VAL A 101 21.90 -2.02 -9.70
N MET A 102 21.17 -1.25 -8.87
CA MET A 102 21.26 -1.29 -7.42
C MET A 102 20.00 -1.94 -6.86
N LEU A 103 20.15 -2.87 -5.94
CA LEU A 103 19.04 -3.55 -5.27
C LEU A 103 19.23 -3.47 -3.76
N PHE A 104 18.25 -2.91 -3.08
CA PHE A 104 18.22 -2.82 -1.61
C PHE A 104 17.01 -3.54 -1.07
N THR A 105 17.19 -4.26 0.03
CA THR A 105 16.12 -4.98 0.70
C THR A 105 16.11 -4.61 2.18
N ALA A 106 14.94 -4.32 2.73
CA ALA A 106 14.73 -4.03 4.14
C ALA A 106 13.77 -5.05 4.73
N PRO A 107 14.11 -5.74 5.83
CA PRO A 107 13.24 -6.75 6.42
C PRO A 107 11.93 -6.14 6.93
N LEU A 108 10.88 -6.96 6.99
CA LEU A 108 9.58 -6.51 7.48
C LEU A 108 9.66 -6.02 8.91
N PRO A 109 8.99 -4.91 9.26
CA PRO A 109 8.92 -4.42 10.62
C PRO A 109 8.23 -5.42 11.55
N ILE A 110 8.62 -5.40 12.83
CA ILE A 110 8.05 -6.30 13.84
C ILE A 110 6.54 -6.09 14.01
N ASP A 111 6.06 -4.85 13.92
CA ASP A 111 4.63 -4.56 14.09
C ASP A 111 3.78 -5.16 12.96
N PHE A 112 4.32 -5.34 11.75
CA PHE A 112 3.66 -6.08 10.68
C PHE A 112 3.47 -7.54 11.07
N ILE A 113 4.54 -8.16 11.56
CA ILE A 113 4.53 -9.55 11.95
C ILE A 113 3.55 -9.75 13.11
N SER A 114 3.61 -8.89 14.13
CA SER A 114 2.73 -8.95 15.29
C SER A 114 1.26 -8.76 14.91
N ALA A 115 0.95 -7.80 14.05
CA ALA A 115 -0.43 -7.57 13.61
C ALA A 115 -0.98 -8.74 12.81
N PHE A 116 -0.17 -9.33 11.93
CA PHE A 116 -0.56 -10.46 11.10
C PHE A 116 -0.79 -11.73 11.94
N TYR A 117 0.16 -12.06 12.80
CA TYR A 117 0.12 -13.32 13.56
C TYR A 117 -0.72 -13.24 14.84
N SER A 118 -1.08 -12.05 15.33
CA SER A 118 -1.84 -11.92 16.57
C SER A 118 -3.16 -12.68 16.56
N ASN A 119 -3.80 -12.80 15.38
CA ASN A 119 -5.02 -13.58 15.22
C ASN A 119 -4.77 -15.06 14.97
N SER A 120 -3.60 -15.41 14.50
CA SER A 120 -3.24 -16.80 14.20
C SER A 120 -2.84 -17.58 15.44
N LEU A 121 -2.41 -16.88 16.49
CA LEU A 121 -1.95 -17.49 17.73
C LEU A 121 -3.05 -17.69 18.78
N LYS A 122 -4.25 -17.32 18.49
CA LYS A 122 -5.40 -17.45 19.38
C LYS A 122 -6.30 -18.62 19.05
#